data_da23f62880ee9c0c05bb029edf06dd61
#
_entry.id   da23f62880ee9c0c05bb029edf06dd61
#
_cell.length_a   1.000
_cell.length_b   1.000
_cell.length_c   1.000
_cell.angle_alpha   90.00
_cell.angle_beta   90.00
_cell.angle_gamma   90.00
#
_symmetry.space_group_name_H-M   'P 1'
#
loop_
_entity.id
_entity.type
_entity.pdbx_description
1 polymer ?
#
loop_
_entity_poly.entity_id
_entity_poly.type
_entity_poly.pdbx_seq_one_letter_code
_entity_poly.pdbx_strand_id
1 'polypeptide(L)'
;SNSGVFRFNTRNGHWKHFQHERNDSTTITNNSVITLFEDLKGTMWVGTNGGGLCSFDPKTETFIDFDPDNTILPNRVIYSIEQDKTGDFWISSNAGLITINPITKQHFRQFTVNDGLQGNQFTAQSSLKTASGKLYFGGISGFNSFVPDQFMDNQYIPSVYITEIRLPYTTDERLVQDILHLEGPLYRAETITLPYEHNTFSVSFVALSYEDPLKNRYSYRLKGVDKEWVINSEQNTASYTNLPPGKYEFEVRGSNNDHKWNDQTTSLLIVVTPPWWLTTWAYCVYTLLLLGLAYYAGWHW
;
A
#
# COMPACT_ATOMS: atom_id res chain seq x y z
N SER A 1 24.13 22.69 -5.37
CA SER A 1 24.64 23.64 -4.36
C SER A 1 24.08 23.30 -2.99
N ASN A 2 24.87 23.27 -1.95
CA ASN A 2 24.39 23.08 -0.54
C ASN A 2 24.09 24.42 0.15
N SER A 3 23.83 25.45 -0.63
CA SER A 3 23.71 26.83 -0.12
C SER A 3 22.29 27.40 -0.26
N GLY A 4 21.31 26.58 -0.62
CA GLY A 4 19.93 27.05 -0.86
C GLY A 4 19.74 27.67 -2.25
N VAL A 5 18.83 28.63 -2.38
CA VAL A 5 18.44 29.31 -3.62
C VAL A 5 18.78 30.79 -3.56
N PHE A 6 19.37 31.31 -4.63
CA PHE A 6 19.58 32.72 -4.82
C PHE A 6 18.65 33.27 -5.90
N ARG A 7 17.97 34.37 -5.61
CA ARG A 7 17.17 35.13 -6.58
C ARG A 7 17.87 36.44 -6.89
N PHE A 8 18.11 36.67 -8.17
CA PHE A 8 18.69 37.94 -8.66
C PHE A 8 17.62 38.75 -9.38
N ASN A 9 17.43 39.97 -8.96
CA ASN A 9 16.54 40.90 -9.64
C ASN A 9 17.32 41.69 -10.71
N THR A 10 17.09 41.37 -11.98
CA THR A 10 17.80 41.98 -13.10
C THR A 10 17.50 43.46 -13.30
N ARG A 11 16.41 44.02 -12.73
CA ARG A 11 16.02 45.44 -12.88
C ARG A 11 16.76 46.34 -11.90
N ASN A 12 17.03 45.87 -10.67
CA ASN A 12 17.61 46.68 -9.61
C ASN A 12 18.93 46.14 -9.06
N GLY A 13 19.42 45.00 -9.58
CA GLY A 13 20.68 44.41 -9.18
C GLY A 13 20.70 43.75 -7.79
N HIS A 14 19.56 43.64 -7.12
CA HIS A 14 19.49 43.05 -5.78
C HIS A 14 19.48 41.55 -5.80
N TRP A 15 20.22 40.94 -4.87
CA TRP A 15 20.22 39.51 -4.59
C TRP A 15 19.42 39.23 -3.32
N LYS A 16 18.67 38.14 -3.33
CA LYS A 16 18.06 37.56 -2.14
C LYS A 16 18.48 36.10 -2.04
N HIS A 17 18.87 35.70 -0.84
CA HIS A 17 19.28 34.34 -0.50
C HIS A 17 18.22 33.67 0.35
N PHE A 18 17.80 32.45 -0.03
CA PHE A 18 16.83 31.63 0.69
C PHE A 18 17.54 30.37 1.15
N GLN A 19 17.45 30.10 2.45
CA GLN A 19 18.05 28.92 3.09
C GLN A 19 17.00 28.18 3.92
N HIS A 20 17.26 26.91 4.16
CA HIS A 20 16.49 26.09 5.08
C HIS A 20 16.76 26.50 6.52
N GLU A 21 15.69 26.77 7.27
CA GLU A 21 15.72 26.99 8.71
C GLU A 21 14.92 25.88 9.41
N ARG A 22 15.56 25.17 10.34
CA ARG A 22 15.05 23.91 10.91
C ARG A 22 13.68 24.02 11.59
N ASN A 23 13.33 25.20 12.12
CA ASN A 23 12.08 25.41 12.85
C ASN A 23 11.10 26.34 12.11
N ASP A 24 11.35 26.61 10.83
CA ASP A 24 10.50 27.46 10.00
C ASP A 24 10.04 26.69 8.76
N SER A 25 8.78 26.27 8.77
CA SER A 25 8.14 25.54 7.67
C SER A 25 7.88 26.38 6.43
N THR A 26 8.12 27.70 6.49
CA THR A 26 7.96 28.63 5.37
C THR A 26 9.24 28.80 4.56
N THR A 27 10.33 28.16 4.98
CA THR A 27 11.62 28.16 4.28
C THR A 27 11.75 26.98 3.32
N ILE A 28 12.79 27.00 2.47
CA ILE A 28 13.10 25.87 1.58
C ILE A 28 13.31 24.58 2.37
N THR A 29 12.83 23.46 1.86
CA THR A 29 12.84 22.17 2.58
C THR A 29 14.24 21.59 2.82
N ASN A 30 15.23 21.95 2.00
CA ASN A 30 16.65 21.56 2.17
C ASN A 30 17.57 22.50 1.38
N ASN A 31 18.75 22.81 1.94
CA ASN A 31 19.76 23.66 1.29
C ASN A 31 20.46 23.01 0.08
N SER A 32 20.39 21.68 -0.03
CA SER A 32 20.93 20.93 -1.17
C SER A 32 19.93 20.91 -2.33
N VAL A 33 19.89 21.99 -3.09
CA VAL A 33 18.99 22.13 -4.26
C VAL A 33 19.58 21.41 -5.46
N ILE A 34 18.77 20.56 -6.09
CA ILE A 34 19.14 19.80 -7.29
C ILE A 34 18.52 20.42 -8.55
N THR A 35 17.22 20.72 -8.51
CA THR A 35 16.50 21.19 -9.70
C THR A 35 15.56 22.34 -9.38
N LEU A 36 15.38 23.23 -10.38
CA LEU A 36 14.37 24.27 -10.38
C LEU A 36 13.50 24.06 -11.61
N PHE A 37 12.20 24.18 -11.44
CA PHE A 37 11.23 23.96 -12.51
C PHE A 37 10.12 25.00 -12.42
N GLU A 38 9.78 25.65 -13.53
CA GLU A 38 8.62 26.54 -13.66
C GLU A 38 7.50 25.79 -14.36
N ASP A 39 6.35 25.68 -13.70
CA ASP A 39 5.19 25.00 -14.26
C ASP A 39 4.44 25.87 -15.28
N LEU A 40 3.47 25.28 -15.99
CA LEU A 40 2.66 25.97 -16.99
C LEU A 40 1.84 27.14 -16.44
N LYS A 41 1.72 27.28 -15.10
CA LYS A 41 1.04 28.39 -14.42
C LYS A 41 1.99 29.46 -13.93
N GLY A 42 3.32 29.27 -14.14
CA GLY A 42 4.36 30.18 -13.69
C GLY A 42 4.76 29.99 -12.22
N THR A 43 4.37 28.87 -11.58
CA THR A 43 4.81 28.55 -10.23
C THR A 43 6.20 27.95 -10.28
N MET A 44 7.14 28.48 -9.49
CA MET A 44 8.48 27.93 -9.36
C MET A 44 8.49 26.79 -8.35
N TRP A 45 8.98 25.65 -8.78
CA TRP A 45 9.17 24.44 -7.98
C TRP A 45 10.64 24.17 -7.74
N VAL A 46 10.95 23.67 -6.56
CA VAL A 46 12.32 23.39 -6.12
C VAL A 46 12.42 21.94 -5.67
N GLY A 47 13.21 21.17 -6.39
CA GLY A 47 13.55 19.79 -6.03
C GLY A 47 14.89 19.73 -5.30
N THR A 48 14.92 19.01 -4.19
CA THR A 48 16.05 18.98 -3.27
C THR A 48 16.61 17.59 -3.04
N ASN A 49 17.79 17.51 -2.44
CA ASN A 49 18.42 16.27 -2.02
C ASN A 49 18.00 15.95 -0.57
N GLY A 50 16.92 15.18 -0.42
CA GLY A 50 16.42 14.72 0.88
C GLY A 50 15.35 15.59 1.53
N GLY A 51 15.06 16.80 0.99
CA GLY A 51 13.94 17.64 1.45
C GLY A 51 12.67 17.46 0.62
N GLY A 52 12.71 16.69 -0.47
CA GLY A 52 11.56 16.52 -1.37
C GLY A 52 11.37 17.69 -2.32
N LEU A 53 10.11 18.02 -2.58
CA LEU A 53 9.64 19.04 -3.50
C LEU A 53 8.96 20.17 -2.74
N CYS A 54 9.25 21.42 -3.05
CA CYS A 54 8.52 22.58 -2.54
C CYS A 54 8.23 23.58 -3.64
N SER A 55 7.16 24.35 -3.50
CA SER A 55 6.82 25.48 -4.38
C SER A 55 7.19 26.81 -3.73
N PHE A 56 7.55 27.80 -4.54
CA PHE A 56 7.88 29.15 -4.10
C PHE A 56 6.72 30.12 -4.37
N ASP A 57 6.27 30.81 -3.34
CA ASP A 57 5.32 31.93 -3.49
C ASP A 57 6.09 33.26 -3.60
N PRO A 58 6.08 33.93 -4.76
CA PRO A 58 6.81 35.17 -4.96
C PRO A 58 6.21 36.38 -4.23
N LYS A 59 4.94 36.30 -3.75
CA LYS A 59 4.28 37.39 -3.05
C LYS A 59 4.68 37.47 -1.59
N THR A 60 4.69 36.29 -0.92
CA THR A 60 5.07 36.15 0.49
C THR A 60 6.56 35.88 0.63
N GLU A 61 7.22 35.47 -0.47
CA GLU A 61 8.61 35.03 -0.51
C GLU A 61 8.89 33.82 0.38
N THR A 62 7.89 32.91 0.48
CA THR A 62 7.93 31.69 1.28
C THR A 62 7.89 30.46 0.40
N PHE A 63 8.29 29.34 0.99
CA PHE A 63 8.22 28.02 0.36
C PHE A 63 7.12 27.20 1.01
N ILE A 64 6.45 26.38 0.21
CA ILE A 64 5.40 25.46 0.65
C ILE A 64 5.85 24.04 0.34
N ASP A 65 6.03 23.22 1.37
CA ASP A 65 6.37 21.79 1.20
C ASP A 65 5.21 21.07 0.50
N PHE A 66 5.53 20.33 -0.54
CA PHE A 66 4.56 19.54 -1.29
C PHE A 66 4.01 18.35 -0.48
N ASP A 67 4.86 17.71 0.31
CA ASP A 67 4.57 16.49 1.08
C ASP A 67 5.10 16.60 2.53
N PRO A 68 4.51 17.49 3.34
CA PRO A 68 4.99 17.77 4.70
C PRO A 68 4.91 16.52 5.62
N ASP A 69 3.92 15.65 5.40
CA ASP A 69 3.70 14.45 6.20
C ASP A 69 4.52 13.24 5.69
N ASN A 70 5.25 13.40 4.59
CA ASN A 70 6.06 12.36 3.94
C ASN A 70 5.26 11.09 3.59
N THR A 71 4.07 11.29 3.04
CA THR A 71 3.12 10.20 2.73
C THR A 71 2.88 9.98 1.24
N ILE A 72 3.32 10.93 0.39
CA ILE A 72 3.00 10.97 -1.04
C ILE A 72 4.20 10.53 -1.88
N LEU A 73 5.37 11.15 -1.63
CA LEU A 73 6.58 10.90 -2.40
C LEU A 73 7.33 9.68 -1.86
N PRO A 74 7.60 8.64 -2.68
CA PRO A 74 8.32 7.44 -2.23
C PRO A 74 9.79 7.72 -1.92
N ASN A 75 10.31 8.86 -2.37
CA ASN A 75 11.68 9.31 -2.10
C ASN A 75 11.74 10.83 -2.08
N ARG A 76 12.53 11.39 -1.16
CA ARG A 76 12.72 12.84 -1.01
C ARG A 76 13.94 13.41 -1.77
N VAL A 77 14.57 12.62 -2.60
CA VAL A 77 15.62 13.10 -3.53
C VAL A 77 14.98 13.33 -4.89
N ILE A 78 14.87 14.59 -5.31
CA ILE A 78 14.24 14.98 -6.57
C ILE A 78 15.31 15.43 -7.56
N TYR A 79 15.50 14.65 -8.61
CA TYR A 79 16.57 14.89 -9.60
C TYR A 79 16.15 15.81 -10.75
N SER A 80 14.95 15.60 -11.29
CA SER A 80 14.41 16.40 -12.38
C SER A 80 12.89 16.39 -12.34
N ILE A 81 12.27 17.42 -12.90
CA ILE A 81 10.82 17.59 -12.98
C ILE A 81 10.49 18.02 -14.41
N GLU A 82 9.52 17.36 -15.02
CA GLU A 82 8.89 17.77 -16.28
C GLU A 82 7.38 17.80 -16.08
N GLN A 83 6.67 18.62 -16.84
CA GLN A 83 5.21 18.67 -16.81
C GLN A 83 4.66 18.25 -18.17
N ASP A 84 3.69 17.34 -18.18
CA ASP A 84 3.01 16.93 -19.39
C ASP A 84 1.92 17.94 -19.85
N LYS A 85 1.13 17.55 -20.84
CA LYS A 85 0.07 18.41 -21.40
C LYS A 85 -1.17 18.46 -20.50
N THR A 86 -1.38 17.44 -19.66
CA THR A 86 -2.50 17.35 -18.73
C THR A 86 -2.26 18.17 -17.46
N GLY A 87 -1.01 18.56 -17.25
CA GLY A 87 -0.57 19.32 -16.08
C GLY A 87 0.04 18.45 -14.99
N ASP A 88 0.17 17.15 -15.21
CA ASP A 88 0.80 16.24 -14.27
C ASP A 88 2.33 16.35 -14.32
N PHE A 89 2.95 16.25 -13.16
CA PHE A 89 4.40 16.24 -13.03
C PHE A 89 4.94 14.84 -13.23
N TRP A 90 6.07 14.78 -13.93
CA TRP A 90 6.93 13.61 -14.06
C TRP A 90 8.23 13.90 -13.33
N ILE A 91 8.46 13.20 -12.25
CA ILE A 91 9.53 13.47 -11.29
C ILE A 91 10.47 12.27 -11.25
N SER A 92 11.75 12.50 -11.52
CA SER A 92 12.78 11.47 -11.35
C SER A 92 13.44 11.53 -9.99
N SER A 93 13.69 10.34 -9.41
CA SER A 93 14.17 10.17 -8.03
C SER A 93 15.15 8.99 -7.90
N ASN A 94 15.53 8.64 -6.68
CA ASN A 94 16.23 7.38 -6.36
C ASN A 94 15.28 6.16 -6.33
N ALA A 95 13.97 6.38 -6.33
CA ALA A 95 12.96 5.33 -6.28
C ALA A 95 12.19 5.17 -7.60
N GLY A 96 12.84 5.52 -8.72
CA GLY A 96 12.24 5.47 -10.04
C GLY A 96 11.67 6.81 -10.50
N LEU A 97 10.74 6.72 -11.46
CA LEU A 97 10.03 7.84 -12.03
C LEU A 97 8.61 7.89 -11.45
N ILE A 98 8.15 9.08 -11.09
CA ILE A 98 6.86 9.30 -10.46
C ILE A 98 6.04 10.23 -11.34
N THR A 99 4.76 9.94 -11.55
CA THR A 99 3.81 10.92 -12.07
C THR A 99 2.78 11.26 -11.01
N ILE A 100 2.43 12.55 -10.92
CA ILE A 100 1.47 13.06 -9.94
C ILE A 100 0.92 14.41 -10.37
N ASN A 101 -0.36 14.63 -10.11
CA ASN A 101 -0.95 15.95 -10.23
C ASN A 101 -0.51 16.87 -9.09
N PRO A 102 0.21 17.98 -9.35
CA PRO A 102 0.78 18.82 -8.29
C PRO A 102 -0.26 19.57 -7.46
N ILE A 103 -1.50 19.72 -7.96
CA ILE A 103 -2.56 20.49 -7.31
C ILE A 103 -3.47 19.56 -6.49
N THR A 104 -3.98 18.50 -7.12
CA THR A 104 -4.92 17.57 -6.48
C THR A 104 -4.22 16.50 -5.67
N LYS A 105 -2.91 16.31 -5.91
CA LYS A 105 -2.08 15.21 -5.37
C LYS A 105 -2.63 13.82 -5.71
N GLN A 106 -3.44 13.75 -6.77
CA GLN A 106 -4.01 12.53 -7.34
C GLN A 106 -3.21 12.06 -8.56
N HIS A 107 -3.63 10.96 -9.19
CA HIS A 107 -2.96 10.33 -10.35
C HIS A 107 -1.52 9.91 -10.04
N PHE A 108 -1.28 9.51 -8.78
CA PHE A 108 0.03 9.04 -8.39
C PHE A 108 0.32 7.67 -9.04
N ARG A 109 1.42 7.62 -9.78
CA ARG A 109 2.00 6.35 -10.29
C ARG A 109 3.51 6.38 -10.09
N GLN A 110 4.05 5.25 -9.70
CA GLN A 110 5.48 5.03 -9.60
C GLN A 110 5.91 3.98 -10.63
N PHE A 111 6.90 4.33 -11.42
CA PHE A 111 7.53 3.44 -12.40
C PHE A 111 8.92 3.05 -11.90
N THR A 112 9.27 1.78 -12.07
CA THR A 112 10.51 1.16 -11.63
C THR A 112 11.14 0.35 -12.76
N VAL A 113 12.22 -0.36 -12.49
CA VAL A 113 12.81 -1.32 -13.44
C VAL A 113 11.81 -2.40 -13.88
N ASN A 114 10.85 -2.76 -13.03
CA ASN A 114 9.81 -3.74 -13.37
C ASN A 114 8.84 -3.21 -14.44
N ASP A 115 8.73 -1.89 -14.58
CA ASP A 115 7.93 -1.21 -15.61
C ASP A 115 8.77 -0.90 -16.87
N GLY A 116 10.01 -1.40 -16.96
CA GLY A 116 10.90 -1.22 -18.12
C GLY A 116 11.78 0.02 -18.05
N LEU A 117 11.95 0.64 -16.87
CA LEU A 117 12.94 1.70 -16.71
C LEU A 117 14.38 1.14 -16.80
N GLN A 118 15.31 1.98 -17.27
CA GLN A 118 16.74 1.67 -17.33
C GLN A 118 17.35 1.37 -15.95
N GLY A 119 16.72 1.84 -14.88
CA GLY A 119 17.14 1.73 -13.49
C GLY A 119 16.20 2.52 -12.59
N ASN A 120 16.23 2.28 -11.28
CA ASN A 120 15.46 3.07 -10.32
C ASN A 120 16.13 4.39 -9.96
N GLN A 121 17.44 4.48 -10.17
CA GLN A 121 18.22 5.68 -9.88
C GLN A 121 18.43 6.52 -11.15
N PHE A 122 17.99 7.76 -11.08
CA PHE A 122 18.16 8.75 -12.14
C PHE A 122 19.36 9.70 -11.85
N THR A 123 19.68 10.52 -12.83
CA THR A 123 20.78 11.50 -12.75
C THR A 123 20.21 12.91 -12.59
N ALA A 124 20.84 13.71 -11.76
CA ALA A 124 20.40 15.09 -11.50
C ALA A 124 20.36 15.91 -12.80
N GLN A 125 19.27 16.67 -12.97
CA GLN A 125 19.04 17.59 -14.10
C GLN A 125 19.11 16.91 -15.48
N SER A 126 18.83 15.60 -15.54
CA SER A 126 18.88 14.82 -16.78
C SER A 126 17.49 14.53 -17.30
N SER A 127 16.73 15.57 -17.59
CA SER A 127 15.42 15.47 -18.23
C SER A 127 15.31 16.41 -19.42
N LEU A 128 14.41 16.08 -20.33
CA LEU A 128 14.09 16.91 -21.50
C LEU A 128 12.66 16.62 -21.95
N LYS A 129 11.87 17.67 -22.14
CA LYS A 129 10.60 17.65 -22.85
C LYS A 129 10.77 18.23 -24.24
N THR A 130 10.44 17.45 -25.26
CA THR A 130 10.43 17.93 -26.65
C THR A 130 9.21 18.77 -26.97
N ALA A 131 9.23 19.51 -28.07
CA ALA A 131 8.09 20.26 -28.57
C ALA A 131 6.88 19.36 -28.91
N SER A 132 7.11 18.08 -29.26
CA SER A 132 6.06 17.09 -29.49
C SER A 132 5.44 16.55 -28.19
N GLY A 133 5.98 16.89 -27.03
CA GLY A 133 5.54 16.39 -25.72
C GLY A 133 6.17 15.06 -25.30
N LYS A 134 7.13 14.54 -26.06
CA LYS A 134 7.91 13.37 -25.66
C LYS A 134 8.88 13.73 -24.53
N LEU A 135 8.89 12.94 -23.47
CA LEU A 135 9.79 13.11 -22.32
C LEU A 135 10.99 12.17 -22.41
N TYR A 136 12.11 12.65 -21.89
CA TYR A 136 13.36 11.90 -21.73
C TYR A 136 13.86 12.08 -20.31
N PHE A 137 14.31 10.99 -19.69
CA PHE A 137 14.92 11.00 -18.36
C PHE A 137 16.16 10.13 -18.36
N GLY A 138 17.31 10.73 -18.04
CA GLY A 138 18.60 10.06 -17.95
C GLY A 138 18.86 9.48 -16.57
N GLY A 139 19.46 8.30 -16.54
CA GLY A 139 19.88 7.62 -15.32
C GLY A 139 21.23 6.93 -15.49
N ILE A 140 21.64 6.17 -14.49
CA ILE A 140 22.98 5.57 -14.44
C ILE A 140 23.21 4.47 -15.48
N SER A 141 22.15 3.82 -15.97
CA SER A 141 22.24 2.72 -16.95
C SER A 141 21.70 3.10 -18.33
N GLY A 142 21.54 4.40 -18.60
CA GLY A 142 21.03 4.90 -19.87
C GLY A 142 19.92 5.93 -19.69
N PHE A 143 18.96 5.97 -20.61
CA PHE A 143 17.82 6.88 -20.53
C PHE A 143 16.52 6.19 -20.92
N ASN A 144 15.42 6.70 -20.38
CA ASN A 144 14.06 6.34 -20.79
C ASN A 144 13.47 7.45 -21.64
N SER A 145 12.68 7.11 -22.65
CA SER A 145 11.93 8.07 -23.45
C SER A 145 10.53 7.55 -23.75
N PHE A 146 9.53 8.40 -23.54
CA PHE A 146 8.11 8.04 -23.72
C PHE A 146 7.25 9.26 -24.01
N VAL A 147 6.03 9.02 -24.43
CA VAL A 147 4.99 10.03 -24.58
C VAL A 147 3.97 9.80 -23.47
N PRO A 148 3.75 10.75 -22.54
CA PRO A 148 2.83 10.60 -21.41
C PRO A 148 1.43 10.13 -21.80
N ASP A 149 0.88 10.65 -22.90
CA ASP A 149 -0.47 10.31 -23.38
C ASP A 149 -0.64 8.83 -23.78
N GLN A 150 0.46 8.06 -23.87
CA GLN A 150 0.44 6.63 -24.21
C GLN A 150 0.32 5.72 -22.98
N PHE A 151 0.46 6.27 -21.78
CA PHE A 151 0.25 5.51 -20.56
C PHE A 151 -1.24 5.50 -20.23
N MET A 152 -1.87 4.37 -20.47
CA MET A 152 -3.26 4.13 -20.04
C MET A 152 -3.26 3.34 -18.74
N ASP A 153 -4.16 3.72 -17.83
CA ASP A 153 -4.39 2.93 -16.63
C ASP A 153 -4.89 1.54 -17.00
N ASN A 154 -4.41 0.54 -16.29
CA ASN A 154 -4.94 -0.81 -16.40
C ASN A 154 -6.40 -0.83 -15.89
N GLN A 155 -7.35 -0.96 -16.82
CA GLN A 155 -8.78 -1.00 -16.49
C GLN A 155 -9.25 -2.38 -16.00
N TYR A 156 -8.37 -3.39 -16.02
CA TYR A 156 -8.70 -4.73 -15.59
C TYR A 156 -8.98 -4.78 -14.09
N ILE A 157 -10.15 -5.29 -13.72
CA ILE A 157 -10.55 -5.50 -12.33
C ILE A 157 -10.25 -6.97 -11.99
N PRO A 158 -9.30 -7.25 -11.08
CA PRO A 158 -8.89 -8.61 -10.79
C PRO A 158 -9.90 -9.37 -9.94
N SER A 159 -10.14 -10.64 -10.29
CA SER A 159 -10.79 -11.58 -9.36
C SER A 159 -9.82 -11.96 -8.26
N VAL A 160 -10.33 -12.08 -7.03
CA VAL A 160 -9.54 -12.48 -5.85
C VAL A 160 -9.91 -13.90 -5.45
N TYR A 161 -8.92 -14.70 -5.14
CA TYR A 161 -9.09 -16.08 -4.67
C TYR A 161 -8.34 -16.30 -3.36
N ILE A 162 -8.96 -17.06 -2.47
CA ILE A 162 -8.31 -17.59 -1.28
C ILE A 162 -7.56 -18.85 -1.73
N THR A 163 -6.26 -18.86 -1.54
CA THR A 163 -5.37 -19.89 -2.10
C THR A 163 -4.92 -20.91 -1.08
N GLU A 164 -4.74 -20.49 0.17
CA GLU A 164 -4.16 -21.35 1.20
C GLU A 164 -4.66 -20.98 2.60
N ILE A 165 -4.86 -21.98 3.43
CA ILE A 165 -4.97 -21.84 4.90
C ILE A 165 -3.76 -22.52 5.50
N ARG A 166 -2.96 -21.77 6.25
CA ARG A 166 -1.80 -22.30 6.99
C ARG A 166 -2.14 -22.45 8.47
N LEU A 167 -1.85 -23.63 8.98
CA LEU A 167 -1.93 -23.91 10.41
C LEU A 167 -0.50 -23.92 11.00
N PRO A 168 -0.29 -23.38 12.20
CA PRO A 168 1.00 -23.45 12.88
C PRO A 168 1.46 -24.91 13.01
N TYR A 169 2.74 -25.11 12.78
CA TYR A 169 3.39 -26.43 12.93
C TYR A 169 2.89 -27.54 11.98
N THR A 170 2.06 -27.22 10.98
CA THR A 170 1.57 -28.19 10.00
C THR A 170 1.97 -27.71 8.60
N THR A 171 2.91 -28.46 7.99
CA THR A 171 3.44 -28.14 6.64
C THR A 171 2.90 -29.10 5.56
N ASP A 172 2.24 -30.19 5.95
CA ASP A 172 1.64 -31.16 5.03
C ASP A 172 0.24 -30.67 4.60
N GLU A 173 0.11 -30.33 3.31
CA GLU A 173 -1.13 -29.85 2.72
C GLU A 173 -2.30 -30.86 2.85
N ARG A 174 -2.01 -32.17 2.77
CA ARG A 174 -3.04 -33.20 2.93
C ARG A 174 -3.59 -33.22 4.34
N LEU A 175 -2.70 -33.07 5.32
CA LEU A 175 -3.08 -33.01 6.72
C LEU A 175 -3.93 -31.76 7.01
N VAL A 176 -3.59 -30.63 6.38
CA VAL A 176 -4.39 -29.40 6.47
C VAL A 176 -5.77 -29.60 5.85
N GLN A 177 -5.87 -30.22 4.68
CA GLN A 177 -7.15 -30.53 4.04
C GLN A 177 -8.03 -31.44 4.90
N ASP A 178 -7.46 -32.47 5.52
CA ASP A 178 -8.15 -33.37 6.42
C ASP A 178 -8.64 -32.65 7.69
N ILE A 179 -7.78 -31.81 8.29
CA ILE A 179 -8.15 -30.99 9.48
C ILE A 179 -9.30 -30.03 9.17
N LEU A 180 -9.27 -29.40 7.98
CA LEU A 180 -10.28 -28.43 7.53
C LEU A 180 -11.55 -29.10 6.98
N HIS A 181 -11.59 -30.43 6.88
CA HIS A 181 -12.67 -31.20 6.25
C HIS A 181 -13.03 -30.72 4.84
N LEU A 182 -11.99 -30.45 4.01
CA LEU A 182 -12.16 -29.95 2.66
C LEU A 182 -12.42 -31.12 1.67
N GLU A 183 -13.58 -31.11 1.01
CA GLU A 183 -13.92 -32.07 -0.05
C GLU A 183 -13.36 -31.72 -1.43
N GLY A 184 -12.60 -30.62 -1.52
CA GLY A 184 -12.05 -30.12 -2.80
C GLY A 184 -11.09 -28.94 -2.62
N PRO A 185 -10.74 -28.25 -3.72
CA PRO A 185 -9.80 -27.15 -3.65
C PRO A 185 -10.39 -25.97 -2.88
N LEU A 186 -9.57 -25.34 -2.02
CA LEU A 186 -9.96 -24.25 -1.12
C LEU A 186 -10.63 -23.06 -1.84
N TYR A 187 -10.20 -22.73 -3.06
CA TYR A 187 -10.78 -21.61 -3.81
C TYR A 187 -12.25 -21.80 -4.23
N ARG A 188 -12.81 -23.02 -4.02
CA ARG A 188 -14.24 -23.34 -4.23
C ARG A 188 -14.99 -23.55 -2.92
N ALA A 189 -14.29 -23.59 -1.80
CA ALA A 189 -14.89 -23.80 -0.50
C ALA A 189 -15.67 -22.55 -0.08
N GLU A 190 -16.91 -22.72 0.31
CA GLU A 190 -17.73 -21.67 0.93
C GLU A 190 -17.55 -21.66 2.43
N THR A 191 -17.22 -22.80 3.02
CA THR A 191 -17.09 -22.99 4.46
C THR A 191 -15.92 -23.91 4.78
N ILE A 192 -15.17 -23.56 5.82
CA ILE A 192 -14.17 -24.44 6.45
C ILE A 192 -14.48 -24.61 7.92
N THR A 193 -14.11 -25.77 8.48
CA THR A 193 -14.29 -26.05 9.89
C THR A 193 -12.93 -26.27 10.55
N LEU A 194 -12.67 -25.51 11.60
CA LEU A 194 -11.43 -25.58 12.38
C LEU A 194 -11.73 -26.19 13.75
N PRO A 195 -11.07 -27.27 14.15
CA PRO A 195 -11.07 -27.74 15.53
C PRO A 195 -10.53 -26.64 16.47
N TYR A 196 -11.00 -26.59 17.71
CA TYR A 196 -10.54 -25.57 18.68
C TYR A 196 -9.03 -25.59 18.91
N GLU A 197 -8.36 -26.72 18.67
CA GLU A 197 -6.91 -26.91 18.79
C GLU A 197 -6.14 -26.13 17.70
N HIS A 198 -6.81 -25.83 16.58
CA HIS A 198 -6.27 -25.12 15.43
C HIS A 198 -6.90 -23.74 15.23
N ASN A 199 -7.21 -23.04 16.35
CA ASN A 199 -7.83 -21.71 16.35
C ASN A 199 -6.86 -20.56 16.02
N THR A 200 -5.65 -20.89 15.62
CA THR A 200 -4.62 -19.99 15.10
C THR A 200 -4.32 -20.40 13.68
N PHE A 201 -4.47 -19.50 12.72
CA PHE A 201 -4.27 -19.79 11.31
C PHE A 201 -3.95 -18.52 10.51
N SER A 202 -3.44 -18.73 9.30
CA SER A 202 -3.24 -17.66 8.32
C SER A 202 -3.98 -17.99 7.03
N VAL A 203 -4.60 -16.98 6.44
CA VAL A 203 -5.31 -17.06 5.16
C VAL A 203 -4.49 -16.35 4.11
N SER A 204 -4.05 -17.06 3.05
CA SER A 204 -3.39 -16.48 1.91
C SER A 204 -4.37 -16.28 0.75
N PHE A 205 -4.21 -15.19 0.02
CA PHE A 205 -5.10 -14.83 -1.09
C PHE A 205 -4.32 -14.18 -2.23
N VAL A 206 -4.88 -14.21 -3.44
CA VAL A 206 -4.25 -13.65 -4.63
C VAL A 206 -5.26 -12.93 -5.50
N ALA A 207 -4.89 -11.76 -6.02
CA ALA A 207 -5.61 -11.06 -7.07
C ALA A 207 -5.02 -11.48 -8.44
N LEU A 208 -5.87 -11.94 -9.35
CA LEU A 208 -5.43 -12.38 -10.68
C LEU A 208 -5.20 -11.16 -11.60
N SER A 209 -4.17 -10.38 -11.28
CA SER A 209 -3.63 -9.33 -12.13
C SER A 209 -2.15 -9.59 -12.34
N TYR A 210 -1.77 -9.88 -13.59
CA TYR A 210 -0.44 -10.39 -13.94
C TYR A 210 0.50 -9.32 -14.50
N GLU A 211 0.02 -8.10 -14.71
CA GLU A 211 0.81 -7.02 -15.31
C GLU A 211 1.93 -6.58 -14.38
N ASP A 212 1.62 -6.31 -13.12
CA ASP A 212 2.59 -6.13 -12.03
C ASP A 212 2.01 -6.66 -10.72
N PRO A 213 2.17 -7.96 -10.42
CA PRO A 213 1.58 -8.58 -9.23
C PRO A 213 2.09 -7.99 -7.91
N LEU A 214 3.29 -7.40 -7.89
CA LEU A 214 3.88 -6.80 -6.68
C LEU A 214 3.20 -5.48 -6.29
N LYS A 215 2.52 -4.83 -7.24
CA LYS A 215 1.74 -3.61 -6.99
C LYS A 215 0.27 -3.87 -6.68
N ASN A 216 -0.19 -5.12 -6.78
CA ASN A 216 -1.56 -5.47 -6.38
C ASN A 216 -1.75 -5.16 -4.90
N ARG A 217 -2.88 -4.58 -4.56
CA ARG A 217 -3.22 -4.27 -3.17
C ARG A 217 -4.40 -5.09 -2.71
N TYR A 218 -4.44 -5.34 -1.41
CA TYR A 218 -5.47 -6.15 -0.79
C TYR A 218 -6.09 -5.40 0.39
N SER A 219 -7.37 -5.67 0.61
CA SER A 219 -8.06 -5.26 1.82
C SER A 219 -8.89 -6.44 2.29
N TYR A 220 -8.81 -6.76 3.58
CA TYR A 220 -9.51 -7.89 4.17
C TYR A 220 -10.11 -7.54 5.52
N ARG A 221 -11.05 -8.35 5.97
CA ARG A 221 -11.57 -8.32 7.33
C ARG A 221 -12.13 -9.69 7.73
N LEU A 222 -12.09 -9.98 9.02
CA LEU A 222 -12.80 -11.11 9.63
C LEU A 222 -13.97 -10.55 10.45
N LYS A 223 -15.19 -10.69 9.96
CA LYS A 223 -16.40 -10.24 10.68
C LYS A 223 -16.51 -10.95 12.03
N GLY A 224 -16.75 -10.20 13.07
CA GLY A 224 -16.75 -10.67 14.45
C GLY A 224 -15.43 -10.48 15.20
N VAL A 225 -14.34 -10.09 14.48
CA VAL A 225 -13.02 -9.80 15.04
C VAL A 225 -12.57 -8.40 14.63
N ASP A 226 -12.49 -8.14 13.34
CA ASP A 226 -12.05 -6.85 12.81
C ASP A 226 -13.22 -5.86 12.79
N LYS A 227 -13.02 -4.67 13.34
CA LYS A 227 -14.02 -3.59 13.34
C LYS A 227 -14.16 -2.95 11.97
N GLU A 228 -13.03 -2.81 11.26
CA GLU A 228 -12.94 -2.15 9.96
C GLU A 228 -12.13 -3.01 8.98
N TRP A 229 -12.09 -2.59 7.71
CA TRP A 229 -11.24 -3.20 6.72
C TRP A 229 -9.76 -2.94 7.04
N VAL A 230 -8.97 -3.99 7.10
CA VAL A 230 -7.52 -3.92 7.18
C VAL A 230 -6.98 -3.77 5.77
N ILE A 231 -6.23 -2.68 5.50
CA ILE A 231 -5.56 -2.47 4.22
C ILE A 231 -4.12 -2.95 4.37
N ASN A 232 -3.77 -3.99 3.63
CA ASN A 232 -2.41 -4.52 3.61
C ASN A 232 -1.88 -4.44 2.17
N SER A 233 -0.92 -3.54 1.92
CA SER A 233 -0.34 -3.32 0.59
C SER A 233 0.85 -4.24 0.28
N GLU A 234 1.46 -4.86 1.29
CA GLU A 234 2.73 -5.59 1.13
C GLU A 234 2.58 -7.10 1.26
N GLN A 235 1.54 -7.57 1.91
CA GLN A 235 1.33 -9.00 2.16
C GLN A 235 -0.05 -9.44 1.67
N ASN A 236 -0.07 -10.57 1.01
CA ASN A 236 -1.27 -11.26 0.57
C ASN A 236 -1.74 -12.33 1.57
N THR A 237 -1.50 -12.09 2.86
CA THR A 237 -1.79 -13.04 3.94
C THR A 237 -2.34 -12.31 5.14
N ALA A 238 -3.45 -12.83 5.71
CA ALA A 238 -4.06 -12.39 6.96
C ALA A 238 -3.85 -13.46 8.03
N SER A 239 -3.43 -13.07 9.24
CA SER A 239 -3.17 -14.01 10.35
C SER A 239 -4.06 -13.71 11.53
N TYR A 240 -4.68 -14.76 12.07
CA TYR A 240 -5.55 -14.68 13.24
C TYR A 240 -5.09 -15.69 14.30
N THR A 241 -5.08 -15.27 15.54
CA THR A 241 -4.57 -16.06 16.64
C THR A 241 -5.62 -16.22 17.73
N ASN A 242 -5.71 -17.44 18.26
CA ASN A 242 -6.55 -17.75 19.44
C ASN A 242 -8.02 -17.31 19.30
N LEU A 243 -8.64 -17.64 18.17
CA LEU A 243 -10.05 -17.32 17.95
C LEU A 243 -10.95 -18.17 18.86
N PRO A 244 -11.92 -17.56 19.58
CA PRO A 244 -12.92 -18.31 20.32
C PRO A 244 -13.76 -19.21 19.41
N PRO A 245 -14.39 -20.27 19.94
CA PRO A 245 -15.38 -21.03 19.19
C PRO A 245 -16.51 -20.14 18.68
N GLY A 246 -16.82 -20.26 17.38
CA GLY A 246 -17.80 -19.39 16.73
C GLY A 246 -17.81 -19.50 15.22
N LYS A 247 -18.66 -18.69 14.59
CA LYS A 247 -18.75 -18.55 13.14
C LYS A 247 -18.23 -17.18 12.75
N TYR A 248 -17.30 -17.16 11.81
CA TYR A 248 -16.64 -15.96 11.32
C TYR A 248 -16.72 -15.92 9.81
N GLU A 249 -16.92 -14.77 9.23
CA GLU A 249 -16.90 -14.59 7.78
C GLU A 249 -15.65 -13.78 7.41
N PHE A 250 -14.70 -14.45 6.76
CA PHE A 250 -13.52 -13.78 6.20
C PHE A 250 -13.90 -13.19 4.85
N GLU A 251 -13.62 -11.91 4.67
CA GLU A 251 -13.85 -11.19 3.42
C GLU A 251 -12.54 -10.59 2.93
N VAL A 252 -12.28 -10.70 1.63
CA VAL A 252 -11.11 -10.11 0.98
C VAL A 252 -11.50 -9.52 -0.37
N ARG A 253 -10.89 -8.38 -0.69
CA ARG A 253 -10.94 -7.73 -2.00
C ARG A 253 -9.54 -7.30 -2.41
N GLY A 254 -9.30 -7.17 -3.71
CA GLY A 254 -8.02 -6.78 -4.25
C GLY A 254 -8.14 -5.70 -5.31
N SER A 255 -7.04 -5.04 -5.59
CA SER A 255 -6.90 -4.13 -6.73
C SER A 255 -5.82 -4.63 -7.68
N ASN A 256 -5.82 -4.10 -8.90
CA ASN A 256 -4.70 -4.25 -9.81
C ASN A 256 -3.54 -3.28 -9.45
N ASN A 257 -2.49 -3.29 -10.26
CA ASN A 257 -1.32 -2.42 -10.16
C ASN A 257 -1.63 -0.91 -10.22
N ASP A 258 -2.75 -0.51 -10.82
CA ASP A 258 -3.20 0.89 -10.95
C ASP A 258 -4.33 1.23 -9.97
N HIS A 259 -4.45 0.46 -8.88
CA HIS A 259 -5.40 0.68 -7.78
C HIS A 259 -6.87 0.63 -8.18
N LYS A 260 -7.21 -0.09 -9.26
CA LYS A 260 -8.60 -0.40 -9.60
C LYS A 260 -9.07 -1.56 -8.73
N TRP A 261 -9.92 -1.23 -7.75
CA TRP A 261 -10.43 -2.19 -6.78
C TRP A 261 -11.56 -3.02 -7.37
N ASN A 262 -11.59 -4.30 -6.98
CA ASN A 262 -12.77 -5.14 -7.18
C ASN A 262 -13.78 -4.85 -6.06
N ASP A 263 -14.97 -4.38 -6.42
CA ASP A 263 -16.05 -4.14 -5.47
C ASP A 263 -16.71 -5.45 -4.99
N GLN A 264 -16.54 -6.54 -5.75
CA GLN A 264 -16.99 -7.87 -5.34
C GLN A 264 -15.97 -8.47 -4.37
N THR A 265 -16.45 -8.79 -3.17
CA THR A 265 -15.64 -9.45 -2.15
C THR A 265 -15.66 -10.96 -2.33
N THR A 266 -14.51 -11.61 -2.15
CA THR A 266 -14.45 -13.06 -1.96
C THR A 266 -14.64 -13.35 -0.48
N SER A 267 -15.58 -14.22 -0.13
CA SER A 267 -15.87 -14.57 1.25
C SER A 267 -15.66 -16.05 1.53
N LEU A 268 -15.27 -16.36 2.77
CA LEU A 268 -15.11 -17.72 3.30
C LEU A 268 -15.66 -17.77 4.72
N LEU A 269 -16.62 -18.67 4.96
CA LEU A 269 -17.14 -18.91 6.29
C LEU A 269 -16.18 -19.82 7.06
N ILE A 270 -15.70 -19.34 8.21
CA ILE A 270 -14.79 -20.07 9.09
C ILE A 270 -15.55 -20.44 10.37
N VAL A 271 -15.69 -21.73 10.64
CA VAL A 271 -16.36 -22.25 11.80
C VAL A 271 -15.33 -22.85 12.76
N VAL A 272 -15.10 -22.21 13.91
CA VAL A 272 -14.27 -22.75 14.97
C VAL A 272 -15.14 -23.56 15.91
N THR A 273 -14.92 -24.88 15.99
CA THR A 273 -15.72 -25.76 16.83
C THR A 273 -15.31 -25.65 18.29
N PRO A 274 -16.27 -25.78 19.23
CA PRO A 274 -15.95 -25.79 20.64
C PRO A 274 -15.24 -27.10 21.04
N PRO A 275 -14.39 -27.09 22.09
CA PRO A 275 -13.85 -28.31 22.66
C PRO A 275 -14.97 -29.18 23.23
N TRP A 276 -14.74 -30.52 23.27
CA TRP A 276 -15.77 -31.49 23.67
C TRP A 276 -16.40 -31.22 25.06
N TRP A 277 -15.63 -30.61 25.98
CA TRP A 277 -16.12 -30.28 27.32
C TRP A 277 -17.03 -29.03 27.39
N LEU A 278 -17.11 -28.26 26.32
CA LEU A 278 -18.05 -27.12 26.16
C LEU A 278 -19.21 -27.45 25.23
N THR A 279 -19.43 -28.73 24.90
CA THR A 279 -20.57 -29.15 24.09
C THR A 279 -21.82 -29.34 24.91
N THR A 280 -22.99 -29.24 24.28
CA THR A 280 -24.28 -29.37 24.96
C THR A 280 -24.39 -30.70 25.72
N TRP A 281 -23.89 -31.79 25.15
CA TRP A 281 -23.96 -33.09 25.81
C TRP A 281 -23.03 -33.17 27.03
N ALA A 282 -21.90 -32.49 27.03
CA ALA A 282 -21.00 -32.41 28.19
C ALA A 282 -21.71 -31.71 29.36
N TYR A 283 -22.42 -30.61 29.07
CA TYR A 283 -23.25 -29.96 30.11
C TYR A 283 -24.37 -30.84 30.64
N CYS A 284 -25.00 -31.70 29.82
CA CYS A 284 -25.94 -32.70 30.28
C CYS A 284 -25.28 -33.68 31.25
N VAL A 285 -24.08 -34.18 30.93
CA VAL A 285 -23.34 -35.08 31.81
C VAL A 285 -22.97 -34.38 33.11
N TYR A 286 -22.48 -33.14 33.08
CA TYR A 286 -22.18 -32.38 34.30
C TYR A 286 -23.39 -32.17 35.17
N THR A 287 -24.54 -31.88 34.57
CA THR A 287 -25.79 -31.72 35.30
C THR A 287 -26.23 -33.01 35.99
N LEU A 288 -26.13 -34.15 35.28
CA LEU A 288 -26.44 -35.47 35.85
C LEU A 288 -25.49 -35.84 37.01
N LEU A 289 -24.21 -35.54 36.88
CA LEU A 289 -23.22 -35.76 37.93
C LEU A 289 -23.52 -34.92 39.16
N LEU A 290 -23.90 -33.64 38.99
CA LEU A 290 -24.28 -32.75 40.09
C LEU A 290 -25.53 -33.22 40.79
N LEU A 291 -26.54 -33.66 40.04
CA LEU A 291 -27.77 -34.23 40.62
C LEU A 291 -27.50 -35.54 41.38
N GLY A 292 -26.64 -36.40 40.84
CA GLY A 292 -26.22 -37.63 41.51
C GLY A 292 -25.48 -37.35 42.82
N LEU A 293 -24.59 -36.37 42.83
CA LEU A 293 -23.87 -35.92 44.05
C LEU A 293 -24.83 -35.33 45.09
N ALA A 294 -25.79 -34.51 44.66
CA ALA A 294 -26.79 -33.95 45.55
C ALA A 294 -27.68 -35.03 46.16
N TYR A 295 -28.11 -36.01 45.35
CA TYR A 295 -28.88 -37.18 45.84
C TYR A 295 -28.05 -38.01 46.84
N TYR A 296 -26.82 -38.31 46.54
CA TYR A 296 -25.90 -39.04 47.43
C TYR A 296 -25.70 -38.34 48.78
N ALA A 297 -25.43 -37.01 48.71
CA ALA A 297 -25.30 -36.21 49.93
C ALA A 297 -26.58 -36.16 50.77
N GLY A 298 -27.76 -36.04 50.13
CA GLY A 298 -29.05 -36.10 50.84
C GLY A 298 -29.41 -37.46 51.44
N TRP A 299 -28.88 -38.56 50.86
CA TRP A 299 -29.07 -39.89 51.39
C TRP A 299 -28.18 -40.16 52.63
N HIS A 300 -27.04 -39.50 52.74
CA HIS A 300 -26.07 -39.67 53.84
C HIS A 300 -26.24 -38.65 54.99
N TRP A 301 -27.19 -37.71 54.85
CA TRP A 301 -27.69 -36.85 55.94
C TRP A 301 -28.99 -37.43 56.51
#